data_5c890d2283ad213843523cf2f7df51f9
#
_entry.id   5c890d2283ad213843523cf2f7df51f9
#
_cell.length_a   1.000
_cell.length_b   1.000
_cell.length_c   1.000
_cell.angle_alpha   90.00
_cell.angle_beta   90.00
_cell.angle_gamma   90.00
#
_symmetry.space_group_name_H-M   'P 1'
#
loop_
_entity.id
_entity.type
_entity.pdbx_description
1 polymer ?
#
loop_
_entity_poly.entity_id
_entity_poly.type
_entity_poly.pdbx_seq_one_letter_code
_entity_poly.pdbx_strand_id
1 'polypeptide(L)'
;AGLLKEEMRRLDSLVIASADATAVPSGKALAVDRVLFSERIERVLLGQRGLRIVREECREIPGGAHVILATGPLTSAPLAAAIADLVGQQSLYFHDAIAPIVDASTIDRTKVFRASRYDAGEGDYLNCPLDEEQYRSFRLAVLGGRDIPARAFEDERYFEGCLPVEVLARRGEDTLRFGPMKPVGLVDPCTGREPYAVVQLRQENREGTLFNMVGFQTRLARPEQERIFRTIPGLGKAEFLRFGSIHRNTYIHAPTLLTDTLQLRANPDLIFAGQITGVEGYVESAATGLLAGLFLDRIRRGLPFSPPPRTTALGALLGHVSSPGGKGYQPMNINFGIFEPLGPGVRKRDRGERYRQRSLAALEEWKCRSVGTPPP
;
A
#
# COMPACT_ATOMS: atom_id res chain seq x y z
N ALA A 1 -2.70 9.47 3.11
CA ALA A 1 -1.43 8.79 3.48
C ALA A 1 -0.40 9.72 4.15
N GLY A 2 -0.24 10.99 3.71
CA GLY A 2 0.73 11.91 4.32
C GLY A 2 0.51 12.19 5.79
N LEU A 3 -0.74 12.41 6.19
CA LEU A 3 -1.12 12.65 7.59
C LEU A 3 -0.87 11.42 8.47
N LEU A 4 -1.25 10.22 8.01
CA LEU A 4 -0.99 8.98 8.74
C LEU A 4 0.51 8.76 9.00
N LYS A 5 1.36 9.01 7.99
CA LYS A 5 2.83 8.95 8.17
C LYS A 5 3.33 9.93 9.23
N GLU A 6 2.79 11.15 9.26
CA GLU A 6 3.16 12.15 10.26
C GLU A 6 2.74 11.73 11.66
N GLU A 7 1.54 11.18 11.83
CA GLU A 7 1.09 10.65 13.11
C GLU A 7 1.97 9.51 13.61
N MET A 8 2.35 8.59 12.71
CA MET A 8 3.25 7.49 13.06
C MET A 8 4.66 7.97 13.43
N ARG A 9 5.18 9.05 12.80
CA ARG A 9 6.45 9.68 13.20
C ARG A 9 6.40 10.19 14.64
N ARG A 10 5.29 10.85 15.01
CA ARG A 10 5.09 11.36 16.37
C ARG A 10 4.94 10.27 17.42
N LEU A 11 4.65 9.04 16.99
CA LEU A 11 4.60 7.83 17.84
C LEU A 11 5.87 6.99 17.74
N ASP A 12 6.96 7.55 17.22
CA ASP A 12 8.27 6.89 17.10
C ASP A 12 8.23 5.54 16.35
N SER A 13 7.42 5.46 15.29
CA SER A 13 7.27 4.25 14.48
C SER A 13 8.60 3.82 13.86
N LEU A 14 9.08 2.63 14.24
CA LEU A 14 10.27 2.00 13.65
C LEU A 14 10.16 1.88 12.12
N VAL A 15 8.97 1.53 11.63
CA VAL A 15 8.71 1.36 10.19
C VAL A 15 8.88 2.69 9.46
N ILE A 16 8.30 3.79 9.97
CA ILE A 16 8.41 5.10 9.33
C ILE A 16 9.82 5.68 9.48
N ALA A 17 10.46 5.55 10.64
CA ALA A 17 11.84 5.96 10.84
C ALA A 17 12.82 5.22 9.90
N SER A 18 12.57 3.93 9.65
CA SER A 18 13.34 3.16 8.70
C SER A 18 13.06 3.57 7.25
N ALA A 19 11.80 3.86 6.92
CA ALA A 19 11.41 4.32 5.59
C ALA A 19 12.02 5.70 5.26
N ASP A 20 11.97 6.64 6.20
CA ASP A 20 12.58 7.96 6.03
C ASP A 20 14.11 7.87 5.82
N ALA A 21 14.78 6.96 6.56
CA ALA A 21 16.23 6.76 6.46
C ALA A 21 16.68 6.06 5.15
N THR A 22 15.78 5.37 4.46
CA THR A 22 16.07 4.60 3.24
C THR A 22 15.25 5.06 2.04
N ALA A 23 14.72 6.29 2.12
CA ALA A 23 13.91 6.88 1.08
C ALA A 23 14.68 7.04 -0.24
N VAL A 24 13.94 6.84 -1.34
CA VAL A 24 14.39 7.10 -2.71
C VAL A 24 13.49 8.15 -3.37
N PRO A 25 13.97 8.85 -4.41
CA PRO A 25 13.18 9.87 -5.11
C PRO A 25 11.86 9.33 -5.65
N SER A 26 10.74 9.96 -5.29
CA SER A 26 9.39 9.48 -5.65
C SER A 26 8.30 10.57 -5.58
N GLY A 27 8.67 11.83 -5.74
CA GLY A 27 7.76 12.98 -5.64
C GLY A 27 7.11 13.08 -4.26
N LYS A 28 5.79 13.13 -4.21
CA LYS A 28 5.02 13.20 -2.94
C LYS A 28 4.81 11.84 -2.27
N ALA A 29 5.19 10.75 -2.92
CA ALA A 29 5.12 9.41 -2.31
C ALA A 29 6.31 9.21 -1.35
N LEU A 30 6.21 8.22 -0.47
CA LEU A 30 7.36 7.70 0.29
C LEU A 30 7.71 6.34 -0.33
N ALA A 31 8.70 6.33 -1.19
CA ALA A 31 9.30 5.11 -1.70
C ALA A 31 10.63 4.86 -0.99
N VAL A 32 11.01 3.61 -0.86
CA VAL A 32 12.21 3.19 -0.13
C VAL A 32 13.05 2.23 -0.96
N ASP A 33 14.34 2.25 -0.76
CA ASP A 33 15.18 1.11 -1.13
C ASP A 33 14.81 -0.07 -0.24
N ARG A 34 14.17 -1.08 -0.83
CA ARG A 34 13.60 -2.19 -0.07
C ARG A 34 14.62 -3.05 0.67
N VAL A 35 15.84 -3.17 0.13
CA VAL A 35 16.92 -3.95 0.73
C VAL A 35 17.42 -3.22 1.98
N LEU A 36 17.80 -1.96 1.83
CA LEU A 36 18.27 -1.13 2.94
C LEU A 36 17.20 -0.96 4.02
N PHE A 37 15.92 -0.83 3.61
CA PHE A 37 14.79 -0.74 4.53
C PHE A 37 14.63 -2.01 5.37
N SER A 38 14.65 -3.18 4.72
CA SER A 38 14.53 -4.47 5.40
C SER A 38 15.69 -4.71 6.36
N GLU A 39 16.93 -4.49 5.90
CA GLU A 39 18.14 -4.65 6.71
C GLU A 39 18.16 -3.73 7.94
N ARG A 40 17.68 -2.49 7.78
CA ARG A 40 17.60 -1.56 8.90
C ARG A 40 16.63 -2.03 9.96
N ILE A 41 15.43 -2.47 9.58
CA ILE A 41 14.43 -3.00 10.52
C ILE A 41 15.00 -4.24 11.20
N GLU A 42 15.57 -5.18 10.47
CA GLU A 42 16.14 -6.40 11.02
C GLU A 42 17.25 -6.10 12.03
N ARG A 43 18.15 -5.17 11.71
CA ARG A 43 19.24 -4.76 12.62
C ARG A 43 18.71 -4.19 13.93
N VAL A 44 17.67 -3.35 13.88
CA VAL A 44 17.06 -2.79 15.10
C VAL A 44 16.40 -3.89 15.93
N LEU A 45 15.69 -4.81 15.29
CA LEU A 45 15.02 -5.91 15.98
C LEU A 45 16.04 -6.87 16.64
N LEU A 46 17.09 -7.24 15.92
CA LEU A 46 18.16 -8.12 16.47
C LEU A 46 18.90 -7.49 17.65
N GLY A 47 18.94 -6.17 17.73
CA GLY A 47 19.52 -5.44 18.86
C GLY A 47 18.63 -5.39 20.11
N GLN A 48 17.36 -5.81 20.03
CA GLN A 48 16.44 -5.75 21.16
C GLN A 48 16.66 -6.93 22.14
N ARG A 49 16.83 -6.61 23.43
CA ARG A 49 16.89 -7.63 24.48
C ARG A 49 15.51 -8.28 24.66
N GLY A 50 15.48 -9.60 24.82
CA GLY A 50 14.24 -10.36 25.04
C GLY A 50 13.42 -10.64 23.78
N LEU A 51 13.87 -10.22 22.60
CA LEU A 51 13.26 -10.56 21.32
C LEU A 51 13.91 -11.82 20.75
N ARG A 52 13.10 -12.82 20.41
CA ARG A 52 13.50 -14.01 19.66
C ARG A 52 12.81 -14.03 18.31
N ILE A 53 13.58 -14.04 17.22
CA ILE A 53 13.07 -14.18 15.86
C ILE A 53 13.15 -15.66 15.48
N VAL A 54 11.99 -16.25 15.15
CA VAL A 54 11.89 -17.64 14.68
C VAL A 54 11.51 -17.60 13.20
N ARG A 55 12.29 -18.24 12.33
CA ARG A 55 12.12 -18.26 10.88
C ARG A 55 11.64 -19.64 10.43
N GLU A 56 10.37 -19.91 10.70
CA GLU A 56 9.68 -21.14 10.29
C GLU A 56 8.25 -20.85 9.89
N GLU A 57 7.62 -21.75 9.17
CA GLU A 57 6.20 -21.66 8.84
C GLU A 57 5.37 -21.87 10.10
N CYS A 58 4.60 -20.85 10.50
CA CYS A 58 3.59 -20.97 11.55
C CYS A 58 2.31 -21.55 10.91
N ARG A 59 1.97 -22.79 11.25
CA ARG A 59 0.83 -23.51 10.66
C ARG A 59 -0.43 -23.44 11.53
N GLU A 60 -0.27 -23.16 12.80
CA GLU A 60 -1.33 -23.11 13.82
C GLU A 60 -1.22 -21.81 14.60
N ILE A 61 -2.32 -21.38 15.20
CA ILE A 61 -2.34 -20.19 16.04
C ILE A 61 -1.66 -20.56 17.36
N PRO A 62 -0.56 -19.87 17.76
CA PRO A 62 0.11 -20.15 19.02
C PRO A 62 -0.85 -19.99 20.21
N GLY A 63 -0.80 -20.93 21.17
CA GLY A 63 -1.58 -20.85 22.39
C GLY A 63 -0.75 -20.33 23.58
N GLY A 64 -1.43 -20.02 24.69
CA GLY A 64 -0.81 -19.84 26.01
C GLY A 64 -0.35 -18.43 26.38
N ALA A 65 -0.46 -17.45 25.52
CA ALA A 65 -0.13 -16.05 25.81
C ALA A 65 -0.89 -15.12 24.85
N HIS A 66 -0.74 -13.82 25.05
CA HIS A 66 -1.23 -12.85 24.06
C HIS A 66 -0.51 -13.01 22.72
N VAL A 67 -1.27 -13.04 21.63
CA VAL A 67 -0.76 -13.25 20.27
C VAL A 67 -1.21 -12.10 19.37
N ILE A 68 -0.29 -11.54 18.59
CA ILE A 68 -0.61 -10.63 17.49
C ILE A 68 -0.47 -11.39 16.17
N LEU A 69 -1.57 -11.55 15.45
CA LEU A 69 -1.62 -12.11 14.10
C LEU A 69 -1.48 -10.99 13.08
N ALA A 70 -0.28 -10.85 12.53
CA ALA A 70 0.09 -9.81 11.55
C ALA A 70 0.72 -10.45 10.31
N THR A 71 0.10 -11.51 9.80
CA THR A 71 0.63 -12.40 8.76
C THR A 71 0.63 -11.78 7.36
N GLY A 72 0.00 -10.62 7.23
CA GLY A 72 -0.10 -9.92 5.95
C GLY A 72 -1.01 -10.61 4.93
N PRO A 73 -0.89 -10.25 3.65
CA PRO A 73 -1.83 -10.69 2.61
C PRO A 73 -1.60 -12.14 2.17
N LEU A 74 -0.37 -12.64 2.31
CA LEU A 74 0.07 -13.96 1.82
C LEU A 74 0.18 -14.98 2.95
N THR A 75 -0.81 -15.00 3.84
CA THR A 75 -0.90 -16.00 4.91
C THR A 75 -0.87 -17.40 4.31
N SER A 76 -0.05 -18.30 4.88
CA SER A 76 0.06 -19.67 4.39
C SER A 76 -1.29 -20.41 4.50
N ALA A 77 -1.51 -21.37 3.60
CA ALA A 77 -2.79 -22.07 3.55
C ALA A 77 -3.17 -22.77 4.88
N PRO A 78 -2.24 -23.45 5.60
CA PRO A 78 -2.56 -24.03 6.90
C PRO A 78 -2.99 -22.99 7.94
N LEU A 79 -2.24 -21.88 8.06
CA LEU A 79 -2.58 -20.85 9.03
C LEU A 79 -3.85 -20.09 8.64
N ALA A 80 -4.10 -19.88 7.35
CA ALA A 80 -5.35 -19.29 6.86
C ALA A 80 -6.57 -20.16 7.19
N ALA A 81 -6.43 -21.47 7.10
CA ALA A 81 -7.48 -22.43 7.51
C ALA A 81 -7.69 -22.36 9.05
N ALA A 82 -6.63 -22.38 9.86
CA ALA A 82 -6.75 -22.25 11.31
C ALA A 82 -7.40 -20.92 11.74
N ILE A 83 -7.10 -19.82 11.04
CA ILE A 83 -7.78 -18.53 11.26
C ILE A 83 -9.26 -18.62 10.87
N ALA A 84 -9.60 -19.22 9.72
CA ALA A 84 -10.99 -19.36 9.26
C ALA A 84 -11.82 -20.19 10.26
N ASP A 85 -11.28 -21.29 10.77
CA ASP A 85 -11.91 -22.12 11.79
C ASP A 85 -12.15 -21.34 13.09
N LEU A 86 -11.16 -20.56 13.52
CA LEU A 86 -11.26 -19.73 14.72
C LEU A 86 -12.35 -18.66 14.61
N VAL A 87 -12.45 -17.98 13.47
CA VAL A 87 -13.41 -16.88 13.27
C VAL A 87 -14.78 -17.36 12.79
N GLY A 88 -14.95 -18.65 12.52
CA GLY A 88 -16.21 -19.25 12.07
C GLY A 88 -16.69 -18.73 10.71
N GLN A 89 -15.82 -18.25 9.88
CA GLN A 89 -16.12 -17.65 8.58
C GLN A 89 -15.15 -18.14 7.50
N GLN A 90 -15.63 -18.27 6.27
CA GLN A 90 -14.71 -18.37 5.14
C GLN A 90 -13.87 -17.10 5.05
N SER A 91 -12.56 -17.25 4.92
CA SER A 91 -11.64 -16.14 4.73
C SER A 91 -12.08 -15.33 3.51
N LEU A 92 -12.26 -14.03 3.68
CA LEU A 92 -12.46 -13.13 2.56
C LEU A 92 -11.13 -12.96 1.82
N TYR A 93 -11.19 -12.77 0.52
CA TYR A 93 -10.01 -12.53 -0.29
C TYR A 93 -10.30 -11.52 -1.39
N PHE A 94 -9.25 -10.86 -1.83
CA PHE A 94 -9.22 -10.04 -3.03
C PHE A 94 -7.93 -10.29 -3.78
N HIS A 95 -7.90 -9.94 -5.07
CA HIS A 95 -6.71 -10.05 -5.88
C HIS A 95 -5.97 -8.72 -5.91
N ASP A 96 -4.68 -8.76 -5.61
CA ASP A 96 -3.74 -7.67 -5.80
C ASP A 96 -2.75 -8.02 -6.89
N ALA A 97 -2.27 -7.04 -7.61
CA ALA A 97 -1.37 -7.24 -8.73
C ALA A 97 -0.09 -6.39 -8.55
N ILE A 98 1.04 -6.99 -8.92
CA ILE A 98 2.35 -6.36 -8.85
C ILE A 98 2.74 -5.85 -10.25
N ALA A 99 3.34 -4.67 -10.30
CA ALA A 99 3.88 -4.08 -11.51
C ALA A 99 5.29 -4.60 -11.83
N PRO A 100 5.70 -4.60 -13.11
CA PRO A 100 7.02 -5.01 -13.54
C PRO A 100 8.13 -4.07 -13.05
N ILE A 101 9.34 -4.63 -12.90
CA ILE A 101 10.57 -3.88 -12.63
C ILE A 101 11.53 -4.06 -13.82
N VAL A 102 12.08 -2.95 -14.29
CA VAL A 102 12.95 -2.85 -15.47
C VAL A 102 14.36 -2.47 -15.03
N ASP A 103 15.36 -3.06 -15.69
CA ASP A 103 16.76 -2.66 -15.57
C ASP A 103 17.00 -1.29 -16.21
N ALA A 104 17.54 -0.36 -15.44
CA ALA A 104 17.79 1.02 -15.86
C ALA A 104 18.76 1.13 -17.04
N SER A 105 19.72 0.21 -17.14
CA SER A 105 20.75 0.21 -18.21
C SER A 105 20.17 -0.12 -19.58
N THR A 106 18.99 -0.75 -19.60
CA THR A 106 18.31 -1.18 -20.82
C THR A 106 17.24 -0.20 -21.30
N ILE A 107 17.02 0.89 -20.58
CA ILE A 107 16.09 1.96 -20.96
C ILE A 107 16.76 2.90 -21.95
N ASP A 108 16.17 3.09 -23.12
CA ASP A 108 16.61 4.07 -24.11
C ASP A 108 16.31 5.50 -23.63
N ARG A 109 17.35 6.13 -23.06
CA ARG A 109 17.26 7.47 -22.47
C ARG A 109 16.98 8.57 -23.50
N THR A 110 17.15 8.32 -24.78
CA THR A 110 16.85 9.31 -25.84
C THR A 110 15.36 9.46 -26.11
N LYS A 111 14.55 8.52 -25.64
CA LYS A 111 13.09 8.46 -25.85
C LYS A 111 12.28 8.71 -24.59
N VAL A 112 12.93 9.02 -23.49
CA VAL A 112 12.28 9.28 -22.20
C VAL A 112 12.80 10.56 -21.61
N PHE A 113 12.01 11.19 -20.74
CA PHE A 113 12.41 12.42 -20.06
C PHE A 113 12.15 12.35 -18.55
N ARG A 114 12.92 13.12 -17.77
CA ARG A 114 12.67 13.25 -16.33
C ARG A 114 11.69 14.36 -16.05
N ALA A 115 10.64 14.07 -15.28
CA ALA A 115 9.72 15.06 -14.75
C ALA A 115 8.87 14.44 -13.61
N SER A 116 8.35 15.28 -12.74
CA SER A 116 7.30 14.93 -11.78
C SER A 116 6.07 15.75 -12.05
N ARG A 117 4.87 15.14 -11.92
CA ARG A 117 3.61 15.87 -12.11
C ARG A 117 3.49 16.97 -11.05
N TYR A 118 3.17 18.18 -11.50
CA TYR A 118 2.94 19.34 -10.63
C TYR A 118 4.19 19.80 -9.84
N ASP A 119 5.39 19.48 -10.34
CA ASP A 119 6.66 19.92 -9.77
C ASP A 119 7.54 20.48 -10.89
N ALA A 120 8.13 21.65 -10.66
CA ALA A 120 9.02 22.32 -11.62
C ALA A 120 10.50 21.88 -11.49
N GLY A 121 10.82 20.97 -10.58
CA GLY A 121 12.18 20.44 -10.39
C GLY A 121 12.63 19.46 -11.46
N GLU A 122 13.81 18.86 -11.29
CA GLU A 122 14.38 17.86 -12.22
C GLU A 122 13.51 16.61 -12.40
N GLY A 123 12.54 16.40 -11.51
CA GLY A 123 11.60 15.30 -11.53
C GLY A 123 12.18 13.96 -11.06
N ASP A 124 11.36 13.20 -10.34
CA ASP A 124 11.75 11.92 -9.75
C ASP A 124 11.42 10.72 -10.62
N TYR A 125 10.67 10.93 -11.71
CA TYR A 125 10.21 9.86 -12.60
C TYR A 125 10.86 9.98 -13.96
N LEU A 126 11.12 8.81 -14.57
CA LEU A 126 11.33 8.73 -16.01
C LEU A 126 9.97 8.56 -16.68
N ASN A 127 9.72 9.34 -17.71
CA ASN A 127 8.46 9.39 -18.41
C ASN A 127 8.67 8.89 -19.85
N CYS A 128 7.92 7.87 -20.24
CA CYS A 128 7.89 7.32 -21.59
C CYS A 128 6.68 7.94 -22.31
N PRO A 129 6.86 8.93 -23.19
CA PRO A 129 5.75 9.58 -23.90
C PRO A 129 5.21 8.68 -25.00
N LEU A 130 3.90 8.68 -25.19
CA LEU A 130 3.22 8.03 -26.31
C LEU A 130 2.39 9.08 -27.06
N ASP A 131 2.42 9.03 -28.39
CA ASP A 131 1.43 9.68 -29.23
C ASP A 131 0.11 8.88 -29.26
N GLU A 132 -0.89 9.38 -29.97
CA GLU A 132 -2.22 8.78 -30.04
C GLU A 132 -2.20 7.39 -30.69
N GLU A 133 -1.44 7.22 -31.76
CA GLU A 133 -1.35 5.95 -32.50
C GLU A 133 -0.64 4.89 -31.67
N GLN A 134 0.46 5.24 -31.03
CA GLN A 134 1.20 4.37 -30.10
C GLN A 134 0.33 3.97 -28.91
N TYR A 135 -0.44 4.89 -28.33
CA TYR A 135 -1.36 4.59 -27.25
C TYR A 135 -2.46 3.61 -27.66
N ARG A 136 -3.11 3.86 -28.81
CA ARG A 136 -4.16 2.98 -29.33
C ARG A 136 -3.63 1.59 -29.64
N SER A 137 -2.48 1.52 -30.30
CA SER A 137 -1.80 0.25 -30.60
C SER A 137 -1.42 -0.51 -29.33
N PHE A 138 -0.87 0.19 -28.34
CA PHE A 138 -0.54 -0.38 -27.02
C PHE A 138 -1.80 -0.92 -26.32
N ARG A 139 -2.87 -0.13 -26.25
CA ARG A 139 -4.13 -0.57 -25.65
C ARG A 139 -4.70 -1.81 -26.32
N LEU A 140 -4.73 -1.86 -27.64
CA LEU A 140 -5.19 -3.04 -28.40
C LEU A 140 -4.32 -4.26 -28.12
N ALA A 141 -3.01 -4.09 -28.03
CA ALA A 141 -2.08 -5.16 -27.68
C ALA A 141 -2.33 -5.71 -26.26
N VAL A 142 -2.63 -4.83 -25.29
CA VAL A 142 -3.01 -5.23 -23.92
C VAL A 142 -4.33 -5.99 -23.92
N LEU A 143 -5.34 -5.54 -24.66
CA LEU A 143 -6.64 -6.20 -24.77
C LEU A 143 -6.58 -7.57 -25.44
N GLY A 144 -5.69 -7.74 -26.43
CA GLY A 144 -5.46 -9.00 -27.15
C GLY A 144 -4.41 -9.90 -26.48
N GLY A 145 -3.77 -9.43 -25.40
CA GLY A 145 -2.75 -10.20 -24.69
C GLY A 145 -3.35 -11.39 -23.93
N ARG A 146 -2.60 -12.49 -23.87
CA ARG A 146 -3.01 -13.68 -23.13
C ARG A 146 -2.79 -13.49 -21.64
N ASP A 147 -3.88 -13.57 -20.89
CA ASP A 147 -3.88 -13.55 -19.41
C ASP A 147 -3.45 -14.92 -18.85
N ILE A 148 -2.88 -14.92 -17.65
CA ILE A 148 -2.78 -16.11 -16.82
C ILE A 148 -4.19 -16.36 -16.26
N PRO A 149 -4.83 -17.52 -16.52
CA PRO A 149 -6.17 -17.79 -16.04
C PRO A 149 -6.24 -17.71 -14.52
N ALA A 150 -7.27 -17.04 -13.98
CA ALA A 150 -7.65 -17.22 -12.58
C ALA A 150 -7.99 -18.71 -12.34
N ARG A 151 -7.64 -19.23 -11.17
CA ARG A 151 -8.05 -20.60 -10.81
C ARG A 151 -9.58 -20.64 -10.75
N ALA A 152 -10.20 -21.75 -11.21
CA ALA A 152 -11.61 -21.93 -11.50
C ALA A 152 -12.62 -21.62 -10.37
N PHE A 153 -12.18 -21.20 -9.20
CA PHE A 153 -12.99 -20.88 -8.01
C PHE A 153 -12.83 -19.43 -7.53
N GLU A 154 -12.24 -18.55 -8.32
CA GLU A 154 -11.90 -17.19 -7.88
C GLU A 154 -12.85 -16.19 -8.53
N ASP A 155 -13.81 -15.65 -7.75
CA ASP A 155 -14.50 -14.42 -8.11
C ASP A 155 -13.45 -13.32 -8.34
N GLU A 156 -13.48 -12.67 -9.50
CA GLU A 156 -12.51 -11.61 -9.87
C GLU A 156 -12.76 -10.32 -9.06
N ARG A 157 -12.53 -10.37 -7.76
CA ARG A 157 -12.59 -9.19 -6.89
C ARG A 157 -11.22 -8.57 -6.79
N TYR A 158 -11.02 -7.47 -7.50
CA TYR A 158 -9.80 -6.68 -7.41
C TYR A 158 -9.99 -5.50 -6.47
N PHE A 159 -8.91 -5.11 -5.80
CA PHE A 159 -8.87 -3.82 -5.12
C PHE A 159 -8.80 -2.69 -6.16
N GLU A 160 -9.69 -1.69 -6.07
CA GLU A 160 -9.79 -0.60 -7.07
C GLU A 160 -8.49 0.19 -7.24
N GLY A 161 -7.66 0.30 -6.20
CA GLY A 161 -6.37 0.96 -6.26
C GLY A 161 -5.26 0.17 -6.94
N CYS A 162 -5.46 -1.13 -7.19
CA CYS A 162 -4.47 -2.06 -7.76
C CYS A 162 -5.02 -2.84 -8.95
N LEU A 163 -5.96 -2.24 -9.70
CA LEU A 163 -6.54 -2.87 -10.88
C LEU A 163 -5.47 -3.19 -11.92
N PRO A 164 -5.47 -4.43 -12.47
CA PRO A 164 -4.60 -4.77 -13.58
C PRO A 164 -4.82 -3.87 -14.80
N VAL A 165 -3.75 -3.57 -15.52
CA VAL A 165 -3.76 -2.66 -16.67
C VAL A 165 -4.73 -3.12 -17.76
N GLU A 166 -4.87 -4.43 -17.98
CA GLU A 166 -5.82 -5.03 -18.91
C GLU A 166 -7.28 -4.87 -18.47
N VAL A 167 -7.55 -4.86 -17.16
CA VAL A 167 -8.90 -4.58 -16.62
C VAL A 167 -9.25 -3.11 -16.84
N LEU A 168 -8.31 -2.20 -16.60
CA LEU A 168 -8.47 -0.77 -16.89
C LEU A 168 -8.69 -0.54 -18.39
N ALA A 169 -7.92 -1.21 -19.26
CA ALA A 169 -8.05 -1.10 -20.72
C ALA A 169 -9.43 -1.55 -21.23
N ARG A 170 -10.06 -2.55 -20.58
CA ARG A 170 -11.42 -3.02 -20.92
C ARG A 170 -12.53 -2.04 -20.51
N ARG A 171 -12.32 -1.23 -19.46
CA ARG A 171 -13.32 -0.28 -18.95
C ARG A 171 -13.63 0.87 -19.93
N GLY A 172 -12.71 1.19 -20.82
CA GLY A 172 -12.92 2.24 -21.83
C GLY A 172 -11.66 2.62 -22.58
N GLU A 173 -11.84 3.32 -23.70
CA GLU A 173 -10.73 3.71 -24.58
C GLU A 173 -9.73 4.61 -23.87
N ASP A 174 -10.20 5.59 -23.13
CA ASP A 174 -9.38 6.57 -22.43
C ASP A 174 -9.08 6.24 -20.97
N THR A 175 -9.54 5.10 -20.45
CA THR A 175 -9.40 4.77 -19.02
C THR A 175 -7.94 4.75 -18.58
N LEU A 176 -7.03 4.19 -19.38
CA LEU A 176 -5.59 4.21 -19.06
C LEU A 176 -5.04 5.64 -19.08
N ARG A 177 -5.48 6.47 -20.02
CA ARG A 177 -5.05 7.87 -20.20
C ARG A 177 -5.52 8.78 -19.07
N PHE A 178 -6.65 8.50 -18.47
CA PHE A 178 -7.13 9.20 -17.26
C PHE A 178 -6.63 8.56 -15.95
N GLY A 179 -6.06 7.37 -16.04
CA GLY A 179 -5.50 6.58 -14.94
C GLY A 179 -3.96 6.54 -14.92
N PRO A 180 -3.35 5.35 -15.04
CA PRO A 180 -1.90 5.17 -14.89
C PRO A 180 -1.07 5.89 -15.97
N MET A 181 -1.63 6.08 -17.18
CA MET A 181 -0.95 6.73 -18.28
C MET A 181 -1.31 8.22 -18.44
N LYS A 182 -1.78 8.86 -17.39
CA LYS A 182 -2.21 10.27 -17.43
C LYS A 182 -1.06 11.20 -17.81
N PRO A 183 -1.17 12.07 -18.86
CA PRO A 183 -0.10 12.96 -19.28
C PRO A 183 -0.07 14.30 -18.52
N VAL A 184 -1.17 14.69 -17.87
CA VAL A 184 -1.39 16.04 -17.30
C VAL A 184 -0.26 16.47 -16.37
N GLY A 185 0.31 17.65 -16.65
CA GLY A 185 1.40 18.25 -15.90
C GLY A 185 2.79 17.71 -16.28
N LEU A 186 2.90 16.98 -17.40
CA LEU A 186 4.16 16.46 -17.95
C LEU A 186 4.36 17.05 -19.35
N VAL A 187 5.34 17.91 -19.52
CA VAL A 187 5.73 18.48 -20.82
C VAL A 187 6.97 17.74 -21.32
N ASP A 188 6.88 17.15 -22.50
CA ASP A 188 8.01 16.52 -23.17
C ASP A 188 8.98 17.61 -23.66
N PRO A 189 10.22 17.66 -23.18
CA PRO A 189 11.19 18.68 -23.57
C PRO A 189 11.56 18.63 -25.07
N CYS A 190 11.41 17.49 -25.72
CA CYS A 190 11.69 17.34 -27.17
C CYS A 190 10.61 17.99 -28.05
N THR A 191 9.36 17.95 -27.62
CA THR A 191 8.24 18.49 -28.39
C THR A 191 7.71 19.83 -27.86
N GLY A 192 8.02 20.16 -26.60
CA GLY A 192 7.47 21.31 -25.90
C GLY A 192 5.99 21.20 -25.56
N ARG A 193 5.39 20.00 -25.66
CA ARG A 193 3.94 19.75 -25.48
C ARG A 193 3.69 18.60 -24.51
N GLU A 194 2.49 18.54 -23.95
CA GLU A 194 2.03 17.35 -23.25
C GLU A 194 1.86 16.20 -24.25
N PRO A 195 2.41 14.99 -23.97
CA PRO A 195 2.17 13.80 -24.76
C PRO A 195 0.68 13.40 -24.74
N TYR A 196 0.25 12.54 -25.64
CA TYR A 196 -1.10 11.98 -25.61
C TYR A 196 -1.30 11.10 -24.36
N ALA A 197 -0.31 10.26 -24.06
CA ALA A 197 -0.26 9.44 -22.86
C ALA A 197 1.19 9.28 -22.36
N VAL A 198 1.39 8.90 -21.09
CA VAL A 198 2.74 8.74 -20.52
C VAL A 198 2.77 7.52 -19.61
N VAL A 199 3.75 6.64 -19.81
CA VAL A 199 4.12 5.61 -18.82
C VAL A 199 5.19 6.17 -17.90
N GLN A 200 4.95 6.16 -16.60
CA GLN A 200 5.91 6.61 -15.59
C GLN A 200 6.69 5.44 -15.02
N LEU A 201 8.00 5.62 -14.93
CA LEU A 201 8.92 4.69 -14.30
C LEU A 201 9.45 5.32 -13.02
N ARG A 202 9.26 4.65 -11.89
CA ARG A 202 9.71 5.10 -10.56
C ARG A 202 10.95 4.34 -10.14
N GLN A 203 11.93 5.05 -9.63
CA GLN A 203 13.15 4.46 -9.07
C GLN A 203 12.83 3.56 -7.88
N GLU A 204 13.45 2.37 -7.81
CA GLU A 204 13.21 1.35 -6.79
C GLU A 204 14.38 1.19 -5.80
N ASN A 205 15.57 1.71 -6.14
CA ASN A 205 16.74 1.66 -5.26
C ASN A 205 17.54 2.95 -5.33
N ARG A 206 18.43 3.20 -4.37
CA ARG A 206 19.22 4.44 -4.30
C ARG A 206 20.13 4.65 -5.48
N GLU A 207 20.69 3.59 -6.01
CA GLU A 207 21.62 3.60 -7.14
C GLU A 207 20.94 3.96 -8.46
N GLY A 208 19.61 3.92 -8.53
CA GLY A 208 18.86 4.20 -9.75
C GLY A 208 19.05 3.14 -10.84
N THR A 209 19.37 1.91 -10.45
CA THR A 209 19.57 0.77 -11.38
C THR A 209 18.30 0.02 -11.68
N LEU A 210 17.21 0.25 -10.89
CA LEU A 210 15.93 -0.45 -10.99
C LEU A 210 14.79 0.55 -11.10
N PHE A 211 13.88 0.33 -12.04
CA PHE A 211 12.68 1.14 -12.21
C PHE A 211 11.40 0.32 -12.24
N ASN A 212 10.41 0.73 -11.46
CA ASN A 212 9.07 0.16 -11.43
C ASN A 212 8.16 0.88 -12.43
N MET A 213 7.37 0.13 -13.20
CA MET A 213 6.35 0.66 -14.10
C MET A 213 5.10 1.05 -13.29
N VAL A 214 4.94 2.34 -13.01
CA VAL A 214 3.88 2.84 -12.11
C VAL A 214 2.47 2.59 -12.67
N GLY A 215 1.65 1.86 -11.92
CA GLY A 215 0.26 1.57 -12.33
C GLY A 215 0.12 0.47 -13.39
N PHE A 216 1.20 -0.27 -13.66
CA PHE A 216 1.22 -1.36 -14.64
C PHE A 216 1.14 -2.75 -13.98
N GLN A 217 0.38 -2.85 -12.91
CA GLN A 217 0.00 -4.15 -12.37
C GLN A 217 -0.69 -4.97 -13.46
N THR A 218 -0.38 -6.27 -13.56
CA THR A 218 -0.89 -7.08 -14.66
C THR A 218 -0.94 -8.57 -14.34
N ARG A 219 -1.88 -9.28 -14.97
CA ARG A 219 -1.99 -10.74 -15.04
C ARG A 219 -1.60 -11.31 -16.41
N LEU A 220 -1.14 -10.48 -17.33
CA LEU A 220 -0.64 -10.95 -18.61
C LEU A 220 0.46 -11.99 -18.42
N ALA A 221 0.47 -13.02 -19.25
CA ALA A 221 1.54 -14.00 -19.27
C ALA A 221 2.89 -13.34 -19.56
N ARG A 222 3.98 -13.82 -18.94
CA ARG A 222 5.33 -13.21 -19.08
C ARG A 222 5.75 -12.90 -20.52
N PRO A 223 5.58 -13.79 -21.51
CA PRO A 223 5.90 -13.48 -22.90
C PRO A 223 5.07 -12.33 -23.47
N GLU A 224 3.80 -12.19 -23.04
CA GLU A 224 2.95 -11.09 -23.45
C GLU A 224 3.39 -9.77 -22.81
N GLN A 225 3.80 -9.80 -21.55
CA GLN A 225 4.35 -8.60 -20.88
C GLN A 225 5.58 -8.09 -21.64
N GLU A 226 6.53 -8.96 -21.99
CA GLU A 226 7.69 -8.57 -22.79
C GLU A 226 7.29 -7.99 -24.14
N ARG A 227 6.45 -8.68 -24.89
CA ARG A 227 6.01 -8.28 -26.22
C ARG A 227 5.29 -6.94 -26.19
N ILE A 228 4.37 -6.76 -25.25
CA ILE A 228 3.50 -5.58 -25.18
C ILE A 228 4.26 -4.40 -24.58
N PHE A 229 4.96 -4.57 -23.46
CA PHE A 229 5.61 -3.45 -22.79
C PHE A 229 6.85 -2.95 -23.54
N ARG A 230 7.47 -3.78 -24.39
CA ARG A 230 8.52 -3.33 -25.31
C ARG A 230 8.02 -2.45 -26.46
N THR A 231 6.72 -2.34 -26.69
CA THR A 231 6.16 -1.34 -27.63
C THR A 231 6.17 0.08 -27.08
N ILE A 232 6.34 0.24 -25.77
CA ILE A 232 6.40 1.55 -25.11
C ILE A 232 7.71 2.26 -25.49
N PRO A 233 7.69 3.53 -25.93
CA PRO A 233 8.88 4.30 -26.22
C PRO A 233 9.88 4.28 -25.05
N GLY A 234 11.14 4.02 -25.37
CA GLY A 234 12.19 3.85 -24.36
C GLY A 234 12.34 2.44 -23.81
N LEU A 235 11.35 1.54 -23.97
CA LEU A 235 11.38 0.18 -23.44
C LEU A 235 11.60 -0.91 -24.50
N GLY A 236 11.90 -0.54 -25.74
CA GLY A 236 12.04 -1.50 -26.86
C GLY A 236 13.10 -2.59 -26.66
N LYS A 237 14.10 -2.35 -25.84
CA LYS A 237 15.15 -3.31 -25.46
C LYS A 237 15.15 -3.58 -23.95
N ALA A 238 14.07 -3.22 -23.25
CA ALA A 238 14.00 -3.33 -21.81
C ALA A 238 14.15 -4.78 -21.33
N GLU A 239 14.97 -4.95 -20.30
CA GLU A 239 15.11 -6.19 -19.55
C GLU A 239 14.23 -6.12 -18.30
N PHE A 240 13.28 -7.06 -18.18
CA PHE A 240 12.38 -7.14 -17.05
C PHE A 240 12.98 -8.03 -15.97
N LEU A 241 13.52 -7.43 -14.93
CA LEU A 241 14.09 -8.14 -13.77
C LEU A 241 13.01 -8.78 -12.90
N ARG A 242 11.80 -8.24 -12.98
CA ARG A 242 10.60 -8.79 -12.36
C ARG A 242 9.41 -8.56 -13.27
N PHE A 243 8.63 -9.61 -13.49
CA PHE A 243 7.35 -9.50 -14.19
C PHE A 243 6.22 -9.13 -13.25
N GLY A 244 5.20 -8.51 -13.81
CA GLY A 244 3.94 -8.33 -13.13
C GLY A 244 3.30 -9.68 -12.80
N SER A 245 2.58 -9.73 -11.68
CA SER A 245 1.89 -10.93 -11.21
C SER A 245 0.70 -10.58 -10.35
N ILE A 246 -0.26 -11.51 -10.26
CA ILE A 246 -1.41 -11.41 -9.37
C ILE A 246 -1.18 -12.29 -8.14
N HIS A 247 -1.59 -11.77 -7.00
CA HIS A 247 -1.61 -12.47 -5.74
C HIS A 247 -3.01 -12.45 -5.15
N ARG A 248 -3.39 -13.56 -4.53
CA ARG A 248 -4.61 -13.65 -3.73
C ARG A 248 -4.27 -13.20 -2.31
N ASN A 249 -4.89 -12.11 -1.88
CA ASN A 249 -4.70 -11.55 -0.55
C ASN A 249 -5.83 -12.02 0.37
N THR A 250 -5.48 -12.59 1.51
CA THR A 250 -6.44 -13.04 2.52
C THR A 250 -6.69 -11.94 3.54
N TYR A 251 -7.95 -11.73 3.93
CA TYR A 251 -8.35 -10.84 5.02
C TYR A 251 -9.57 -11.39 5.77
N ILE A 252 -9.83 -10.87 6.96
CA ILE A 252 -10.99 -11.22 7.79
C ILE A 252 -12.03 -10.10 7.73
N HIS A 253 -13.29 -10.42 8.03
CA HIS A 253 -14.34 -9.40 8.17
C HIS A 253 -14.19 -8.68 9.53
N ALA A 254 -13.13 -7.88 9.65
CA ALA A 254 -12.70 -7.27 10.90
C ALA A 254 -13.79 -6.51 11.67
N PRO A 255 -14.72 -5.73 11.04
CA PRO A 255 -15.74 -4.99 11.79
C PRO A 255 -16.66 -5.84 12.66
N THR A 256 -16.93 -7.08 12.28
CA THR A 256 -17.76 -8.00 13.10
C THR A 256 -16.94 -8.78 14.10
N LEU A 257 -15.65 -8.96 13.85
CA LEU A 257 -14.78 -9.84 14.61
C LEU A 257 -13.95 -9.10 15.67
N LEU A 258 -13.52 -7.86 15.37
CA LEU A 258 -12.57 -7.14 16.20
C LEU A 258 -13.24 -6.05 17.04
N THR A 259 -12.63 -5.81 18.20
CA THR A 259 -12.91 -4.62 19.03
C THR A 259 -12.15 -3.40 18.47
N ASP A 260 -12.38 -2.23 19.03
CA ASP A 260 -11.63 -1.00 18.74
C ASP A 260 -10.17 -1.01 19.25
N THR A 261 -9.78 -2.07 19.94
CA THR A 261 -8.39 -2.37 20.33
C THR A 261 -7.77 -3.51 19.52
N LEU A 262 -8.39 -3.87 18.39
CA LEU A 262 -7.96 -4.91 17.47
C LEU A 262 -7.97 -6.34 18.05
N GLN A 263 -8.51 -6.52 19.26
CA GLN A 263 -8.68 -7.83 19.88
C GLN A 263 -9.85 -8.59 19.24
N LEU A 264 -9.69 -9.89 19.07
CA LEU A 264 -10.79 -10.76 18.65
C LEU A 264 -11.86 -10.80 19.75
N ARG A 265 -13.11 -10.48 19.41
CA ARG A 265 -14.23 -10.43 20.39
C ARG A 265 -14.43 -11.77 21.11
N ALA A 266 -14.24 -12.88 20.41
CA ALA A 266 -14.39 -14.23 20.96
C ALA A 266 -13.18 -14.66 21.81
N ASN A 267 -12.01 -14.05 21.63
CA ASN A 267 -10.80 -14.34 22.40
C ASN A 267 -9.94 -13.07 22.51
N PRO A 268 -10.02 -12.33 23.62
CA PRO A 268 -9.29 -11.06 23.81
C PRO A 268 -7.75 -11.20 23.85
N ASP A 269 -7.22 -12.41 24.00
CA ASP A 269 -5.77 -12.67 23.94
C ASP A 269 -5.22 -12.64 22.50
N LEU A 270 -6.10 -12.67 21.51
CA LEU A 270 -5.73 -12.59 20.11
C LEU A 270 -6.01 -11.20 19.55
N ILE A 271 -4.98 -10.59 18.98
CA ILE A 271 -5.00 -9.28 18.33
C ILE A 271 -4.68 -9.49 16.86
N PHE A 272 -5.43 -8.83 15.97
CA PHE A 272 -5.16 -8.84 14.54
C PHE A 272 -4.61 -7.50 14.08
N ALA A 273 -3.59 -7.51 13.23
CA ALA A 273 -2.99 -6.30 12.69
C ALA A 273 -2.52 -6.46 11.25
N GLY A 274 -2.33 -5.35 10.58
CA GLY A 274 -1.88 -5.34 9.18
C GLY A 274 -2.98 -5.66 8.19
N GLN A 275 -2.59 -5.99 6.98
CA GLN A 275 -3.50 -6.15 5.84
C GLN A 275 -4.56 -7.24 6.05
N ILE A 276 -4.28 -8.24 6.88
CA ILE A 276 -5.26 -9.27 7.24
C ILE A 276 -6.53 -8.69 7.89
N THR A 277 -6.46 -7.51 8.49
CA THR A 277 -7.64 -6.81 9.04
C THR A 277 -8.48 -6.08 8.00
N GLY A 278 -8.07 -6.06 6.73
CA GLY A 278 -8.73 -5.32 5.65
C GLY A 278 -8.31 -3.85 5.54
N VAL A 279 -7.18 -3.47 6.12
CA VAL A 279 -6.51 -2.22 5.71
C VAL A 279 -5.68 -2.50 4.47
N GLU A 280 -5.66 -1.57 3.53
CA GLU A 280 -4.87 -1.68 2.31
C GLU A 280 -3.74 -0.66 2.32
N GLY A 281 -2.54 -1.13 1.97
CA GLY A 281 -1.32 -0.33 1.92
C GLY A 281 -0.33 -0.60 3.05
N TYR A 282 0.95 -0.41 2.75
CA TYR A 282 2.05 -0.68 3.70
C TYR A 282 2.01 0.23 4.93
N VAL A 283 1.66 1.52 4.72
CA VAL A 283 1.60 2.50 5.82
C VAL A 283 0.43 2.19 6.75
N GLU A 284 -0.73 1.84 6.19
CA GLU A 284 -1.93 1.44 6.92
C GLU A 284 -1.71 0.15 7.71
N SER A 285 -1.05 -0.83 7.08
CA SER A 285 -0.67 -2.09 7.75
C SER A 285 0.29 -1.85 8.91
N ALA A 286 1.32 -1.03 8.70
CA ALA A 286 2.26 -0.66 9.75
C ALA A 286 1.60 0.16 10.87
N ALA A 287 0.60 0.99 10.55
CA ALA A 287 -0.16 1.77 11.53
C ALA A 287 -0.98 0.87 12.47
N THR A 288 -1.70 -0.11 11.91
CA THR A 288 -2.45 -1.07 12.74
C THR A 288 -1.50 -1.95 13.55
N GLY A 289 -0.32 -2.34 13.01
CA GLY A 289 0.71 -3.04 13.74
C GLY A 289 1.28 -2.24 14.92
N LEU A 290 1.54 -0.94 14.72
CA LEU A 290 1.96 -0.03 15.78
C LEU A 290 0.92 0.06 16.89
N LEU A 291 -0.36 0.25 16.52
CA LEU A 291 -1.47 0.31 17.49
C LEU A 291 -1.62 -1.02 18.26
N ALA A 292 -1.55 -2.15 17.57
CA ALA A 292 -1.61 -3.48 18.20
C ALA A 292 -0.52 -3.67 19.25
N GLY A 293 0.72 -3.26 18.94
CA GLY A 293 1.84 -3.29 19.89
C GLY A 293 1.61 -2.38 21.09
N LEU A 294 1.16 -1.14 20.87
CA LEU A 294 0.85 -0.19 21.96
C LEU A 294 -0.28 -0.70 22.83
N PHE A 295 -1.36 -1.24 22.27
CA PHE A 295 -2.47 -1.79 23.03
C PHE A 295 -2.04 -3.00 23.85
N LEU A 296 -1.28 -3.93 23.25
CA LEU A 296 -0.80 -5.10 23.96
C LEU A 296 0.12 -4.75 25.13
N ASP A 297 1.02 -3.77 24.97
CA ASP A 297 1.87 -3.31 26.07
C ASP A 297 1.03 -2.80 27.25
N ARG A 298 -0.02 -2.00 26.97
CA ARG A 298 -0.93 -1.47 28.01
C ARG A 298 -1.73 -2.59 28.66
N ILE A 299 -2.26 -3.54 27.89
CA ILE A 299 -2.99 -4.71 28.40
C ILE A 299 -2.09 -5.50 29.36
N ARG A 300 -0.86 -5.83 28.96
CA ARG A 300 0.08 -6.62 29.76
C ARG A 300 0.48 -5.93 31.07
N ARG A 301 0.53 -4.61 31.07
CA ARG A 301 0.86 -3.81 32.26
C ARG A 301 -0.35 -3.48 33.13
N GLY A 302 -1.55 -3.86 32.72
CA GLY A 302 -2.79 -3.47 33.40
C GLY A 302 -3.03 -1.94 33.43
N LEU A 303 -2.48 -1.22 32.43
CA LEU A 303 -2.56 0.23 32.37
C LEU A 303 -3.81 0.65 31.58
N PRO A 304 -4.51 1.72 32.01
CA PRO A 304 -5.62 2.25 31.26
C PRO A 304 -5.15 2.79 29.90
N PHE A 305 -5.95 2.57 28.87
CA PHE A 305 -5.74 3.13 27.53
C PHE A 305 -7.05 3.31 26.81
N SER A 306 -7.05 4.14 25.80
CA SER A 306 -8.16 4.32 24.87
C SER A 306 -7.66 4.31 23.44
N PRO A 307 -8.48 3.92 22.48
CA PRO A 307 -8.15 4.08 21.07
C PRO A 307 -7.89 5.56 20.70
N PRO A 308 -7.06 5.83 19.69
CA PRO A 308 -6.89 7.19 19.20
C PRO A 308 -8.23 7.76 18.69
N PRO A 309 -8.49 9.06 18.88
CA PRO A 309 -9.74 9.70 18.45
C PRO A 309 -9.99 9.54 16.95
N ARG A 310 -11.23 9.35 16.53
CA ARG A 310 -11.62 9.25 15.10
C ARG A 310 -11.32 10.49 14.27
N THR A 311 -10.99 11.59 14.91
CA THR A 311 -10.48 12.81 14.29
C THR A 311 -9.03 12.68 13.83
N THR A 312 -8.28 11.67 14.29
CA THR A 312 -6.92 11.32 13.82
C THR A 312 -6.97 10.35 12.65
N ALA A 313 -5.89 10.25 11.88
CA ALA A 313 -5.80 9.26 10.80
C ALA A 313 -5.75 7.83 11.37
N LEU A 314 -5.02 7.62 12.45
CA LEU A 314 -4.96 6.35 13.18
C LEU A 314 -6.34 5.93 13.68
N GLY A 315 -7.08 6.84 14.32
CA GLY A 315 -8.42 6.55 14.84
C GLY A 315 -9.46 6.37 13.74
N ALA A 316 -9.35 7.09 12.61
CA ALA A 316 -10.21 6.91 11.45
C ALA A 316 -9.99 5.53 10.82
N LEU A 317 -8.72 5.11 10.66
CA LEU A 317 -8.36 3.79 10.16
C LEU A 317 -8.86 2.67 11.08
N LEU A 318 -8.63 2.83 12.40
CA LEU A 318 -9.11 1.90 13.41
C LEU A 318 -10.64 1.79 13.40
N GLY A 319 -11.32 2.92 13.27
CA GLY A 319 -12.77 2.97 13.12
C GLY A 319 -13.30 2.22 11.90
N HIS A 320 -12.57 2.22 10.79
CA HIS A 320 -12.92 1.44 9.59
C HIS A 320 -12.88 -0.07 9.86
N VAL A 321 -11.87 -0.56 10.58
CA VAL A 321 -11.68 -2.01 10.84
C VAL A 321 -12.43 -2.53 12.06
N SER A 322 -13.00 -1.67 12.92
CA SER A 322 -13.62 -2.11 14.17
C SER A 322 -15.10 -1.75 14.33
N SER A 323 -15.65 -0.89 13.45
CA SER A 323 -17.05 -0.45 13.59
C SER A 323 -17.99 -1.39 12.85
N PRO A 324 -18.96 -2.00 13.55
CA PRO A 324 -20.03 -2.74 12.89
C PRO A 324 -20.85 -1.76 12.03
N GLY A 325 -20.88 -1.94 10.73
CA GLY A 325 -21.75 -1.13 9.90
C GLY A 325 -21.30 -1.08 8.45
N GLY A 326 -22.16 -1.53 7.58
CA GLY A 326 -22.04 -1.43 6.15
C GLY A 326 -22.11 -2.80 5.47
N LYS A 327 -23.08 -2.96 4.57
CA LYS A 327 -23.10 -4.06 3.62
C LYS A 327 -21.85 -3.93 2.74
N GLY A 328 -20.96 -4.92 2.75
CA GLY A 328 -19.81 -4.98 1.86
C GLY A 328 -18.53 -4.35 2.43
N TYR A 329 -18.03 -4.85 3.58
CA TYR A 329 -16.69 -4.52 4.04
C TYR A 329 -15.65 -4.86 2.97
N GLN A 330 -14.83 -3.88 2.60
CA GLN A 330 -13.76 -4.04 1.62
C GLN A 330 -12.47 -3.43 2.16
N PRO A 331 -11.32 -3.99 1.78
CA PRO A 331 -10.04 -3.38 2.06
C PRO A 331 -9.98 -1.93 1.58
N MET A 332 -9.38 -1.05 2.40
CA MET A 332 -9.35 0.38 2.12
C MET A 332 -8.05 1.04 2.59
N ASN A 333 -7.55 1.96 1.77
CA ASN A 333 -6.50 2.89 2.17
C ASN A 333 -7.09 4.05 2.99
N ILE A 334 -6.24 4.68 3.80
CA ILE A 334 -6.59 5.91 4.49
C ILE A 334 -6.99 7.02 3.50
N ASN A 335 -8.18 7.57 3.67
CA ASN A 335 -8.70 8.68 2.89
C ASN A 335 -9.61 9.55 3.76
N PHE A 336 -9.87 10.80 3.36
CA PHE A 336 -10.67 11.72 4.16
C PHE A 336 -12.16 11.32 4.28
N GLY A 337 -12.63 10.35 3.51
CA GLY A 337 -14.00 9.84 3.60
C GLY A 337 -14.28 9.01 4.86
N ILE A 338 -13.24 8.45 5.48
CA ILE A 338 -13.37 7.66 6.71
C ILE A 338 -13.10 8.47 8.00
N PHE A 339 -12.65 9.73 7.86
CA PHE A 339 -12.49 10.62 9.02
C PHE A 339 -13.84 11.14 9.50
N GLU A 340 -13.89 11.47 10.78
CA GLU A 340 -14.98 12.27 11.28
C GLU A 340 -15.07 13.60 10.52
N PRO A 341 -16.24 13.98 9.99
CA PRO A 341 -16.37 15.16 9.13
C PRO A 341 -15.89 16.45 9.82
N LEU A 342 -15.38 17.37 9.02
CA LEU A 342 -15.18 18.75 9.46
C LEU A 342 -16.54 19.45 9.57
N GLY A 343 -16.66 20.38 10.51
CA GLY A 343 -17.86 21.20 10.63
C GLY A 343 -18.21 21.97 9.35
N PRO A 344 -19.42 22.52 9.26
CA PRO A 344 -19.87 23.30 8.10
C PRO A 344 -18.98 24.52 7.83
N GLY A 345 -18.93 24.99 6.60
CA GLY A 345 -18.22 26.22 6.21
C GLY A 345 -16.76 26.07 5.81
N VAL A 346 -16.18 24.87 5.86
CA VAL A 346 -14.78 24.65 5.42
C VAL A 346 -14.71 24.56 3.89
N ARG A 347 -13.98 25.49 3.27
CA ARG A 347 -13.79 25.50 1.80
C ARG A 347 -12.98 24.26 1.36
N LYS A 348 -13.29 23.74 0.17
CA LYS A 348 -12.64 22.53 -0.38
C LYS A 348 -11.10 22.61 -0.37
N ARG A 349 -10.53 23.78 -0.70
CA ARG A 349 -9.07 24.01 -0.74
C ARG A 349 -8.41 23.94 0.64
N ASP A 350 -9.16 24.27 1.71
CA ASP A 350 -8.62 24.36 3.09
C ASP A 350 -8.82 23.05 3.87
N ARG A 351 -9.62 22.10 3.33
CA ARG A 351 -9.99 20.85 4.03
C ARG A 351 -8.79 20.02 4.47
N GLY A 352 -7.80 19.84 3.61
CA GLY A 352 -6.61 19.03 3.90
C GLY A 352 -5.84 19.57 5.10
N GLU A 353 -5.62 20.87 5.14
CA GLU A 353 -4.91 21.52 6.25
C GLU A 353 -5.75 21.52 7.55
N ARG A 354 -7.06 21.70 7.46
CA ARG A 354 -7.95 21.61 8.62
C ARG A 354 -7.99 20.20 9.23
N TYR A 355 -8.07 19.16 8.38
CA TYR A 355 -7.95 17.79 8.87
C TYR A 355 -6.60 17.56 9.54
N ARG A 356 -5.51 18.05 8.95
CA ARG A 356 -4.16 17.90 9.50
C ARG A 356 -4.03 18.55 10.86
N GLN A 357 -4.44 19.82 11.01
CA GLN A 357 -4.36 20.55 12.28
C GLN A 357 -5.18 19.88 13.39
N ARG A 358 -6.44 19.52 13.09
CA ARG A 358 -7.31 18.84 14.04
C ARG A 358 -6.74 17.50 14.49
N SER A 359 -6.26 16.73 13.52
CA SER A 359 -5.73 15.39 13.75
C SER A 359 -4.49 15.42 14.64
N LEU A 360 -3.53 16.28 14.32
CA LEU A 360 -2.28 16.35 15.09
C LEU A 360 -2.49 16.88 16.50
N ALA A 361 -3.39 17.84 16.71
CA ALA A 361 -3.76 18.30 18.05
C ALA A 361 -4.40 17.17 18.89
N ALA A 362 -5.37 16.45 18.31
CA ALA A 362 -6.03 15.32 18.97
C ALA A 362 -5.06 14.16 19.27
N LEU A 363 -4.07 13.93 18.38
CA LEU A 363 -3.04 12.92 18.59
C LEU A 363 -2.15 13.25 19.79
N GLU A 364 -1.69 14.48 19.93
CA GLU A 364 -0.85 14.89 21.07
C GLU A 364 -1.60 14.73 22.39
N GLU A 365 -2.86 15.14 22.46
CA GLU A 365 -3.68 14.93 23.65
C GLU A 365 -3.87 13.44 23.98
N TRP A 366 -4.10 12.61 22.96
CA TRP A 366 -4.24 11.17 23.13
C TRP A 366 -2.92 10.53 23.57
N LYS A 367 -1.79 10.92 22.98
CA LYS A 367 -0.45 10.43 23.33
C LYS A 367 -0.15 10.67 24.81
N CYS A 368 -0.40 11.86 25.30
CA CYS A 368 -0.20 12.21 26.72
C CYS A 368 -1.03 11.33 27.67
N ARG A 369 -2.27 10.99 27.29
CA ARG A 369 -3.19 10.23 28.16
C ARG A 369 -2.98 8.71 28.06
N SER A 370 -2.73 8.20 26.87
CA SER A 370 -2.81 6.76 26.58
C SER A 370 -1.46 6.10 26.29
N VAL A 371 -0.44 6.83 25.83
CA VAL A 371 0.87 6.26 25.56
C VAL A 371 1.84 6.52 26.71
N GLY A 372 1.67 7.65 27.41
CA GLY A 372 2.58 8.09 28.47
C GLY A 372 3.92 8.58 27.93
N THR A 373 4.70 9.25 28.76
CA THR A 373 6.11 9.54 28.47
C THR A 373 6.87 8.22 28.51
N PRO A 374 7.78 7.89 27.56
CA PRO A 374 8.66 6.74 27.71
C PRO A 374 9.43 6.89 29.03
N PRO A 375 9.68 5.80 29.77
CA PRO A 375 10.54 5.85 30.95
C PRO A 375 11.90 6.41 30.54
N PRO A 376 12.54 7.20 31.44
CA PRO A 376 13.84 7.80 31.18
C PRO A 376 14.94 6.75 30.87
#